data_11209cb9abf43cd9234af5a3de3dc842
#
_entry.id   11209cb9abf43cd9234af5a3de3dc842
#
_cell.length_a   1.000
_cell.length_b   1.000
_cell.length_c   1.000
_cell.angle_alpha   90.00
_cell.angle_beta   90.00
_cell.angle_gamma   90.00
#
_symmetry.space_group_name_H-M   'P 1'
#
loop_
_entity.id
_entity.type
_entity.pdbx_description
1 polymer ?
#
loop_
_entity_poly.entity_id
_entity_poly.type
_entity_poly.pdbx_seq_one_letter_code
_entity_poly.pdbx_strand_id
1 'polypeptide(L)'
;MKLSIKKDTTIQKSIIATGFPYDRVFNSKDYMKTFEAVLKSCGGIRRFGTAALDVCWIADNKFDGYFEFFTKPWDTLGASLILEEAGGVVIDEVEKFPSINSNLIIASNKSIHEDLKKLVLSNIETTLKKRL
;
A
#
# COMPACT_ATOMS: atom_id res chain seq x y z
N MET A 1 -13.93 -20.77 -1.07
CA MET A 1 -14.56 -19.44 -1.13
C MET A 1 -13.76 -18.54 -2.04
N LYS A 2 -14.40 -17.89 -2.99
CA LYS A 2 -13.72 -16.99 -3.92
C LYS A 2 -13.66 -15.59 -3.34
N LEU A 3 -12.47 -15.02 -3.23
CA LEU A 3 -12.31 -13.64 -2.82
C LEU A 3 -12.71 -12.70 -3.94
N SER A 4 -13.48 -11.69 -3.61
CA SER A 4 -13.93 -10.68 -4.57
C SER A 4 -14.17 -9.36 -3.84
N ILE A 5 -13.60 -8.29 -4.36
CA ILE A 5 -13.80 -6.96 -3.78
C ILE A 5 -15.14 -6.42 -4.23
N LYS A 6 -15.99 -6.14 -3.24
CA LYS A 6 -17.33 -5.58 -3.48
C LYS A 6 -17.51 -4.20 -2.88
N LYS A 7 -16.49 -3.72 -2.19
CA LYS A 7 -16.58 -2.50 -1.41
C LYS A 7 -16.43 -1.27 -2.29
N ASP A 8 -17.36 -0.33 -2.14
CA ASP A 8 -17.30 0.99 -2.75
C ASP A 8 -17.21 2.02 -1.61
N THR A 9 -16.09 2.73 -1.54
CA THR A 9 -15.83 3.65 -0.43
C THR A 9 -15.03 4.87 -0.91
N THR A 10 -14.85 5.83 -0.02
CA THR A 10 -14.02 7.00 -0.26
C THR A 10 -12.79 6.94 0.62
N ILE A 11 -11.76 7.70 0.26
CA ILE A 11 -10.53 7.73 1.08
C ILE A 11 -10.82 8.21 2.51
N GLN A 12 -11.74 9.14 2.69
CA GLN A 12 -12.10 9.67 4.01
C GLN A 12 -12.71 8.62 4.94
N LYS A 13 -13.33 7.59 4.39
CA LYS A 13 -13.96 6.50 5.14
C LYS A 13 -13.12 5.24 5.17
N SER A 14 -11.98 5.22 4.49
CA SER A 14 -11.19 4.02 4.32
C SER A 14 -10.33 3.69 5.53
N ILE A 15 -10.05 2.40 5.69
CA ILE A 15 -9.05 1.90 6.64
C ILE A 15 -7.84 1.48 5.85
N ILE A 16 -6.70 2.08 6.17
CA ILE A 16 -5.44 1.85 5.48
C ILE A 16 -4.49 1.11 6.41
N ALA A 17 -3.92 0.00 5.95
CA ALA A 17 -2.89 -0.70 6.69
C ALA A 17 -1.51 -0.22 6.23
N THR A 18 -0.52 -0.32 7.10
CA THR A 18 0.86 0.03 6.78
C THR A 18 1.83 -0.77 7.62
N GLY A 19 3.10 -0.74 7.25
CA GLY A 19 4.20 -1.27 8.04
C GLY A 19 5.32 -0.25 8.09
N PHE A 20 6.29 -0.48 8.96
CA PHE A 20 7.43 0.41 9.09
C PHE A 20 8.61 -0.11 8.27
N PRO A 21 9.39 0.78 7.60
CA PRO A 21 10.57 0.35 6.86
C PRO A 21 11.57 -0.40 7.76
N TYR A 22 12.23 -1.42 7.22
CA TYR A 22 13.26 -2.16 7.98
C TYR A 22 14.43 -1.26 8.38
N ASP A 23 14.79 -0.30 7.54
CA ASP A 23 15.86 0.65 7.78
C ASP A 23 15.34 2.02 8.24
N ARG A 24 14.26 2.03 9.01
CA ARG A 24 13.56 3.25 9.43
C ARG A 24 14.42 4.28 10.17
N VAL A 25 15.54 3.84 10.73
CA VAL A 25 16.47 4.76 11.42
C VAL A 25 17.08 5.75 10.43
N PHE A 26 17.34 5.32 9.19
CA PHE A 26 18.02 6.13 8.19
C PHE A 26 17.09 6.66 7.09
N ASN A 27 15.99 5.97 6.82
CA ASN A 27 15.12 6.25 5.66
C ASN A 27 13.66 6.46 6.06
N SER A 28 13.41 7.16 7.16
CA SER A 28 12.05 7.39 7.64
C SER A 28 11.38 8.65 7.09
N LYS A 29 12.13 9.56 6.46
CA LYS A 29 11.63 10.88 6.08
C LYS A 29 10.45 10.82 5.11
N ASP A 30 10.62 10.12 4.00
CA ASP A 30 9.55 9.96 3.01
C ASP A 30 8.37 9.19 3.58
N TYR A 31 8.65 8.16 4.38
CA TYR A 31 7.61 7.39 5.05
C TYR A 31 6.79 8.28 5.97
N MET A 32 7.41 9.12 6.78
CA MET A 32 6.69 9.98 7.73
C MET A 32 5.84 11.03 7.02
N LYS A 33 6.32 11.60 5.93
CA LYS A 33 5.51 12.52 5.11
C LYS A 33 4.28 11.81 4.54
N THR A 34 4.47 10.61 4.00
CA THR A 34 3.38 9.80 3.47
C THR A 34 2.40 9.41 4.56
N PHE A 35 2.91 8.94 5.69
CA PHE A 35 2.09 8.57 6.84
C PHE A 35 1.20 9.74 7.28
N GLU A 36 1.78 10.91 7.43
CA GLU A 36 1.02 12.11 7.81
C GLU A 36 -0.07 12.43 6.79
N ALA A 37 0.26 12.41 5.51
CA ALA A 37 -0.71 12.72 4.45
C ALA A 37 -1.86 11.72 4.44
N VAL A 38 -1.56 10.44 4.58
CA VAL A 38 -2.59 9.39 4.63
C VAL A 38 -3.43 9.52 5.90
N LEU A 39 -2.79 9.74 7.04
CA LEU A 39 -3.48 9.86 8.33
C LEU A 39 -4.51 10.99 8.30
N LYS A 40 -4.17 12.11 7.70
CA LYS A 40 -5.07 13.26 7.59
C LYS A 40 -6.23 13.05 6.63
N SER A 41 -6.09 12.10 5.70
CA SER A 41 -7.05 11.91 4.61
C SER A 41 -7.97 10.72 4.79
N CYS A 42 -7.53 9.67 5.48
CA CYS A 42 -8.30 8.42 5.59
C CYS A 42 -9.15 8.38 6.87
N GLY A 43 -9.94 7.31 6.99
CA GLY A 43 -10.76 7.06 8.18
C GLY A 43 -9.96 6.51 9.35
N GLY A 44 -8.89 5.79 9.07
CA GLY A 44 -8.01 5.24 10.12
C GLY A 44 -6.85 4.47 9.53
N ILE A 45 -5.79 4.33 10.32
CA ILE A 45 -4.62 3.56 9.94
C ILE A 45 -4.44 2.41 10.92
N ARG A 46 -4.00 1.26 10.41
CA ARG A 46 -3.70 0.06 11.21
C ARG A 46 -2.30 -0.42 10.87
N ARG A 47 -1.65 -0.97 11.87
CA ARG A 47 -0.32 -1.58 11.71
C ARG A 47 -0.31 -2.94 12.42
N PHE A 48 -0.45 -4.02 11.65
CA PHE A 48 -0.50 -5.38 12.20
C PHE A 48 0.83 -6.11 12.12
N GLY A 49 1.75 -5.62 11.32
CA GLY A 49 3.09 -6.20 11.23
C GLY A 49 3.19 -7.43 10.34
N THR A 50 2.20 -7.69 9.51
CA THR A 50 2.18 -8.83 8.59
C THR A 50 1.72 -8.36 7.20
N ALA A 51 2.68 -7.96 6.37
CA ALA A 51 2.40 -7.37 5.06
C ALA A 51 1.53 -8.27 4.18
N ALA A 52 1.85 -9.55 4.09
CA ALA A 52 1.07 -10.48 3.27
C ALA A 52 -0.39 -10.55 3.71
N LEU A 53 -0.63 -10.60 5.02
CA LEU A 53 -1.99 -10.65 5.56
C LEU A 53 -2.72 -9.33 5.34
N ASP A 54 -2.03 -8.20 5.50
CA ASP A 54 -2.61 -6.88 5.26
C ASP A 54 -3.15 -6.76 3.83
N VAL A 55 -2.38 -7.21 2.85
CA VAL A 55 -2.79 -7.19 1.44
C VAL A 55 -3.95 -8.16 1.19
N CYS A 56 -3.89 -9.36 1.75
CA CYS A 56 -4.98 -10.33 1.62
C CYS A 56 -6.28 -9.83 2.24
N TRP A 57 -6.22 -9.06 3.31
CA TRP A 57 -7.42 -8.52 3.95
C TRP A 57 -8.08 -7.42 3.12
N ILE A 58 -7.36 -6.77 2.21
CA ILE A 58 -8.00 -5.90 1.21
C ILE A 58 -8.87 -6.75 0.27
N ALA A 59 -8.33 -7.88 -0.18
CA ALA A 59 -9.09 -8.81 -1.03
C ALA A 59 -10.34 -9.35 -0.35
N ASP A 60 -10.32 -9.46 0.98
CA ASP A 60 -11.44 -9.92 1.80
C ASP A 60 -12.31 -8.76 2.32
N ASN A 61 -12.15 -7.57 1.80
CA ASN A 61 -12.94 -6.38 2.14
C ASN A 61 -12.83 -5.90 3.60
N LYS A 62 -11.78 -6.32 4.33
CA LYS A 62 -11.56 -5.89 5.71
C LYS A 62 -10.79 -4.58 5.79
N PHE A 63 -9.85 -4.37 4.85
CA PHE A 63 -9.15 -3.10 4.68
C PHE A 63 -9.45 -2.56 3.30
N ASP A 64 -9.14 -1.29 3.10
CA ASP A 64 -9.33 -0.62 1.81
C ASP A 64 -8.03 -0.41 1.07
N GLY A 65 -6.93 -0.22 1.79
CA GLY A 65 -5.63 0.01 1.19
C GLY A 65 -4.48 -0.37 2.10
N TYR A 66 -3.30 -0.37 1.52
CA TYR A 66 -2.04 -0.68 2.20
C TYR A 66 -0.91 0.01 1.47
N PHE A 67 0.06 0.51 2.22
CA PHE A 67 1.32 0.99 1.65
C PHE A 67 2.47 0.63 2.59
N GLU A 68 3.62 0.32 2.01
CA GLU A 68 4.84 0.09 2.78
C GLU A 68 6.06 0.34 1.91
N PHE A 69 7.08 0.94 2.52
CA PHE A 69 8.35 1.23 1.86
C PHE A 69 9.35 0.12 2.18
N PHE A 70 10.14 -0.27 1.18
CA PHE A 70 11.25 -1.21 1.32
C PHE A 70 10.83 -2.58 1.86
N THR A 71 9.67 -3.07 1.44
CA THR A 71 9.24 -4.43 1.78
C THR A 71 10.12 -5.46 1.06
N LYS A 72 10.22 -6.63 1.66
CA LYS A 72 10.89 -7.74 1.01
C LYS A 72 9.92 -8.41 0.03
N PRO A 73 10.38 -8.84 -1.16
CA PRO A 73 9.48 -9.43 -2.16
C PRO A 73 8.69 -10.62 -1.66
N TRP A 74 9.32 -11.47 -0.86
CA TRP A 74 8.65 -12.66 -0.31
C TRP A 74 7.53 -12.32 0.67
N ASP A 75 7.49 -11.09 1.18
CA ASP A 75 6.44 -10.66 2.11
C ASP A 75 5.13 -10.35 1.39
N THR A 76 5.19 -9.98 0.12
CA THR A 76 4.03 -9.32 -0.53
C THR A 76 3.64 -9.84 -1.91
N LEU A 77 4.56 -10.47 -2.66
CA LEU A 77 4.26 -10.80 -4.08
C LEU A 77 3.11 -11.79 -4.22
N GLY A 78 3.06 -12.83 -3.40
CA GLY A 78 1.96 -13.80 -3.45
C GLY A 78 0.62 -13.16 -3.11
N ALA A 79 0.58 -12.36 -2.07
CA ALA A 79 -0.62 -11.65 -1.66
C ALA A 79 -1.06 -10.62 -2.70
N SER A 80 -0.11 -10.00 -3.39
CA SER A 80 -0.41 -9.04 -4.46
C SER A 80 -1.14 -9.70 -5.63
N LEU A 81 -0.74 -10.93 -5.98
CA LEU A 81 -1.45 -11.70 -7.01
C LEU A 81 -2.88 -12.02 -6.58
N ILE A 82 -3.07 -12.42 -5.32
CA ILE A 82 -4.40 -12.69 -4.78
C ILE A 82 -5.28 -11.45 -4.86
N LEU A 83 -4.73 -10.30 -4.47
CA LEU A 83 -5.48 -9.06 -4.50
C LEU A 83 -5.87 -8.66 -5.93
N GLU A 84 -4.94 -8.77 -6.87
CA GLU A 84 -5.22 -8.43 -8.27
C GLU A 84 -6.32 -9.33 -8.84
N GLU A 85 -6.29 -10.62 -8.56
CA GLU A 85 -7.33 -11.54 -9.02
C GLU A 85 -8.69 -11.28 -8.35
N ALA A 86 -8.70 -10.75 -7.14
CA ALA A 86 -9.92 -10.36 -6.46
C ALA A 86 -10.51 -9.03 -6.98
N GLY A 87 -9.81 -8.36 -7.88
CA GLY A 87 -10.27 -7.10 -8.46
C GLY A 87 -9.64 -5.85 -7.86
N GLY A 88 -8.63 -6.00 -7.01
CA GLY A 88 -7.88 -4.88 -6.46
C GLY A 88 -6.77 -4.42 -7.38
N VAL A 89 -6.03 -3.41 -6.93
CA VAL A 89 -4.93 -2.82 -7.67
C VAL A 89 -3.67 -2.83 -6.80
N VAL A 90 -2.55 -3.27 -7.37
CA VAL A 90 -1.26 -3.26 -6.69
C VAL A 90 -0.22 -2.67 -7.63
N ILE A 91 0.48 -1.65 -7.16
CA ILE A 91 1.54 -0.99 -7.93
C ILE A 91 2.75 -0.73 -7.05
N ASP A 92 3.88 -0.46 -7.70
CA ASP A 92 5.08 0.03 -7.04
C ASP A 92 5.30 1.52 -7.32
N GLU A 93 6.49 2.03 -6.99
CA GLU A 93 6.82 3.45 -7.15
C GLU A 93 6.87 3.95 -8.61
N VAL A 94 6.92 3.05 -9.58
CA VAL A 94 6.86 3.40 -11.01
C VAL A 94 5.53 2.98 -11.64
N GLU A 95 4.53 2.72 -10.81
CA GLU A 95 3.18 2.36 -11.20
C GLU A 95 3.09 1.08 -12.01
N LYS A 96 3.97 0.11 -11.71
CA LYS A 96 3.95 -1.23 -12.28
C LYS A 96 3.63 -2.26 -11.21
N PHE A 97 3.22 -3.46 -11.62
CA PHE A 97 3.06 -4.55 -10.68
C PHE A 97 4.40 -4.81 -9.96
N PRO A 98 4.39 -4.97 -8.63
CA PRO A 98 5.63 -5.07 -7.86
C PRO A 98 6.53 -6.22 -8.30
N SER A 99 7.84 -6.00 -8.22
CA SER A 99 8.87 -6.98 -8.54
C SER A 99 9.89 -7.04 -7.40
N ILE A 100 10.91 -7.87 -7.56
CA ILE A 100 11.99 -7.98 -6.57
C ILE A 100 12.78 -6.67 -6.43
N ASN A 101 12.69 -5.78 -7.41
CA ASN A 101 13.40 -4.50 -7.40
C ASN A 101 12.54 -3.33 -6.90
N SER A 102 11.29 -3.58 -6.55
CA SER A 102 10.41 -2.53 -6.08
C SER A 102 10.78 -2.07 -4.67
N ASN A 103 10.70 -0.76 -4.44
CA ASN A 103 11.02 -0.14 -3.16
C ASN A 103 9.77 0.29 -2.38
N LEU A 104 8.62 0.22 -3.01
CA LEU A 104 7.36 0.67 -2.44
C LEU A 104 6.23 -0.20 -2.97
N ILE A 105 5.27 -0.50 -2.12
CA ILE A 105 4.02 -1.14 -2.53
C ILE A 105 2.85 -0.27 -2.13
N ILE A 106 1.92 -0.08 -3.08
CA ILE A 106 0.63 0.55 -2.85
C ILE A 106 -0.43 -0.43 -3.33
N ALA A 107 -1.27 -0.88 -2.42
CA ALA A 107 -2.32 -1.86 -2.72
C ALA A 107 -3.65 -1.32 -2.23
N SER A 108 -4.72 -1.53 -2.99
CA SER A 108 -6.04 -1.03 -2.59
C SER A 108 -7.16 -1.65 -3.39
N ASN A 109 -8.40 -1.42 -2.93
CA ASN A 109 -9.54 -1.60 -3.80
C ASN A 109 -9.56 -0.48 -4.86
N LYS A 110 -10.37 -0.64 -5.90
CA LYS A 110 -10.41 0.32 -7.01
C LYS A 110 -10.99 1.68 -6.61
N SER A 111 -11.87 1.69 -5.61
CA SER A 111 -12.55 2.92 -5.19
C SER A 111 -11.60 4.00 -4.72
N ILE A 112 -10.54 3.62 -4.00
CA ILE A 112 -9.62 4.58 -3.39
C ILE A 112 -8.23 4.58 -4.03
N HIS A 113 -8.02 3.77 -5.08
CA HIS A 113 -6.68 3.59 -5.64
C HIS A 113 -6.04 4.91 -6.09
N GLU A 114 -6.76 5.71 -6.86
CA GLU A 114 -6.20 6.98 -7.37
C GLU A 114 -5.87 7.95 -6.24
N ASP A 115 -6.73 8.05 -5.22
CA ASP A 115 -6.48 8.93 -4.08
C ASP A 115 -5.30 8.44 -3.25
N LEU A 116 -5.24 7.15 -2.95
CA LEU A 116 -4.14 6.59 -2.17
C LEU A 116 -2.80 6.72 -2.93
N LYS A 117 -2.80 6.39 -4.20
CA LYS A 117 -1.62 6.54 -5.06
C LYS A 117 -1.09 7.96 -5.04
N LYS A 118 -1.98 8.94 -5.19
CA LYS A 118 -1.60 10.35 -5.18
C LYS A 118 -0.99 10.76 -3.85
N LEU A 119 -1.61 10.34 -2.74
CA LEU A 119 -1.09 10.65 -1.40
C LEU A 119 0.31 10.09 -1.17
N VAL A 120 0.56 8.88 -1.63
CA VAL A 120 1.86 8.22 -1.42
C VAL A 120 2.91 8.76 -2.37
N LEU A 121 2.64 8.77 -3.68
CA LEU A 121 3.65 9.11 -4.68
C LEU A 121 4.03 10.59 -4.65
N SER A 122 3.12 11.48 -4.26
CA SER A 122 3.42 12.91 -4.17
C SER A 122 4.32 13.27 -2.98
N ASN A 123 4.48 12.36 -2.02
CA ASN A 123 5.28 12.60 -0.82
C ASN A 123 6.61 11.87 -0.80
N ILE A 124 6.94 11.11 -1.83
CA ILE A 124 8.27 10.49 -1.95
C ILE A 124 9.24 11.44 -2.64
N GLU A 125 10.48 11.45 -2.12
CA GLU A 125 11.51 12.31 -2.69
C GLU A 125 12.08 11.75 -3.98
N THR A 126 12.67 12.65 -4.77
CA THR A 126 13.33 12.29 -6.02
C THR A 126 14.40 11.21 -5.83
N THR A 127 15.01 11.17 -4.63
CA THR A 127 16.03 10.19 -4.30
C THR A 127 15.50 8.76 -4.34
N LEU A 128 14.30 8.52 -3.80
CA LEU A 128 13.69 7.19 -3.86
C LEU A 128 13.40 6.80 -5.30
N LYS A 129 12.90 7.72 -6.11
CA LYS A 129 12.61 7.48 -7.52
C LYS A 129 13.86 7.21 -8.35
N LYS A 130 14.99 7.81 -7.99
CA LYS A 130 16.26 7.62 -8.69
C LYS A 130 16.92 6.27 -8.44
N ARG A 131 16.49 5.54 -7.42
CA ARG A 131 17.01 4.17 -7.15
C ARG A 131 16.46 3.15 -8.14
N LEU A 132 15.59 3.57 -8.99
CA LEU A 132 15.01 2.77 -10.05
C LEU A 132 15.84 2.88 -11.31
#